data_1afcd606fed1fc5876f54d91b8eb29f3
#
_entry.id   1afcd606fed1fc5876f54d91b8eb29f3
#
_cell.length_a   1.000
_cell.length_b   1.000
_cell.length_c   1.000
_cell.angle_alpha   90.00
_cell.angle_beta   90.00
_cell.angle_gamma   90.00
#
_symmetry.space_group_name_H-M   'P 1'
#
loop_
_entity.id
_entity.type
_entity.pdbx_description
1 polymer ?
#
loop_
_entity_poly.entity_id
_entity_poly.type
_entity_poly.pdbx_seq_one_letter_code
_entity_poly.pdbx_strand_id
1 'polypeptide(L)'
;MAERILLINPNSSQSCTDGIAAAVAPYAAPGLPRLDVVKIEEGPPAIVTWRDWYGIAEPLCRMVEREAADAYILACVSDPGLEAVRTVTDRPVFGPLRCAVAAAMMRGERFGIIAFTDKSKPRQRRALQAMGVETRLAGTIPLNLDMEVLTDPLAPRARLAEAAKELVAMGAESVILGCAGMAGHRNFTEDACGVPVIEPCQAAVAQAILAVVSARGDRMRIAAE
;
A
#
# COMPACT_ATOMS: atom_id res chain seq x y z
N MET A 1 -23.59 13.15 4.07
CA MET A 1 -22.82 12.86 2.85
C MET A 1 -22.32 11.43 2.96
N ALA A 2 -22.14 10.73 1.84
CA ALA A 2 -21.52 9.40 1.87
C ALA A 2 -20.10 9.50 2.38
N GLU A 3 -19.69 8.56 3.25
CA GLU A 3 -18.32 8.50 3.75
C GLU A 3 -17.34 8.24 2.60
N ARG A 4 -16.13 8.83 2.72
CA ARG A 4 -15.11 8.83 1.68
C ARG A 4 -13.78 8.34 2.22
N ILE A 5 -13.13 7.42 1.52
CA ILE A 5 -11.72 7.06 1.73
C ILE A 5 -10.94 7.55 0.52
N LEU A 6 -9.93 8.38 0.74
CA LEU A 6 -9.09 8.92 -0.31
C LEU A 6 -7.74 8.19 -0.36
N LEU A 7 -7.47 7.51 -1.47
CA LEU A 7 -6.18 6.92 -1.77
C LEU A 7 -5.35 7.92 -2.58
N ILE A 8 -4.18 8.27 -2.11
CA ILE A 8 -3.30 9.26 -2.73
C ILE A 8 -2.05 8.55 -3.24
N ASN A 9 -1.94 8.40 -4.56
CA ASN A 9 -0.69 7.97 -5.18
C ASN A 9 0.31 9.12 -5.15
N PRO A 10 1.46 8.98 -4.46
CA PRO A 10 2.42 10.07 -4.30
C PRO A 10 3.29 10.31 -5.54
N ASN A 11 3.17 9.50 -6.58
CA ASN A 11 3.84 9.72 -7.86
C ASN A 11 2.86 10.22 -8.93
N SER A 12 3.39 10.79 -10.03
CA SER A 12 2.59 11.36 -11.12
C SER A 12 2.17 10.33 -12.20
N SER A 13 2.51 9.05 -12.04
CA SER A 13 2.18 8.00 -13.01
C SER A 13 0.69 7.71 -13.05
N GLN A 14 0.06 7.94 -14.21
CA GLN A 14 -1.36 7.63 -14.43
C GLN A 14 -1.58 6.12 -14.44
N SER A 15 -0.71 5.35 -15.11
CA SER A 15 -0.83 3.88 -15.17
C SER A 15 -0.78 3.24 -13.78
N CYS A 16 0.07 3.76 -12.88
CA CYS A 16 0.13 3.31 -11.49
C CYS A 16 -1.18 3.65 -10.74
N THR A 17 -1.71 4.86 -10.95
CA THR A 17 -2.98 5.31 -10.33
C THR A 17 -4.15 4.46 -10.79
N ASP A 18 -4.25 4.18 -12.09
CA ASP A 18 -5.30 3.33 -12.67
C ASP A 18 -5.18 1.89 -12.16
N GLY A 19 -3.96 1.37 -12.03
CA GLY A 19 -3.69 0.05 -11.44
C GLY A 19 -4.12 -0.05 -9.98
N ILE A 20 -3.88 0.98 -9.17
CA ILE A 20 -4.37 1.07 -7.79
C ILE A 20 -5.91 1.08 -7.77
N ALA A 21 -6.53 1.92 -8.60
CA ALA A 21 -7.98 2.01 -8.68
C ALA A 21 -8.63 0.67 -9.06
N ALA A 22 -8.08 -0.02 -10.06
CA ALA A 22 -8.52 -1.36 -10.46
C ALA A 22 -8.36 -2.39 -9.33
N ALA A 23 -7.24 -2.36 -8.61
CA ALA A 23 -6.98 -3.30 -7.52
C ALA A 23 -7.95 -3.14 -6.34
N VAL A 24 -8.38 -1.91 -6.04
CA VAL A 24 -9.29 -1.65 -4.92
C VAL A 24 -10.76 -1.64 -5.31
N ALA A 25 -11.09 -1.68 -6.60
CA ALA A 25 -12.48 -1.69 -7.09
C ALA A 25 -13.36 -2.79 -6.46
N PRO A 26 -12.89 -4.01 -6.16
CA PRO A 26 -13.69 -5.03 -5.48
C PRO A 26 -14.20 -4.65 -4.09
N TYR A 27 -13.63 -3.61 -3.46
CA TYR A 27 -14.06 -3.10 -2.16
C TYR A 27 -15.15 -2.01 -2.28
N ALA A 28 -15.47 -1.57 -3.49
CA ALA A 28 -16.56 -0.63 -3.73
C ALA A 28 -17.90 -1.38 -3.72
N ALA A 29 -18.58 -1.39 -2.58
CA ALA A 29 -19.87 -2.06 -2.40
C ALA A 29 -20.90 -1.15 -1.72
N PRO A 30 -22.21 -1.35 -1.96
CA PRO A 30 -23.25 -0.60 -1.27
C PRO A 30 -23.10 -0.67 0.25
N GLY A 31 -23.22 0.47 0.92
CA GLY A 31 -23.08 0.57 2.38
C GLY A 31 -21.64 0.73 2.88
N LEU A 32 -20.64 0.57 2.04
CA LEU A 32 -19.25 0.89 2.34
C LEU A 32 -18.89 2.34 1.93
N PRO A 33 -17.84 2.93 2.51
CA PRO A 33 -17.32 4.24 2.11
C PRO A 33 -16.94 4.25 0.62
N ARG A 34 -17.15 5.39 -0.05
CA ARG A 34 -16.68 5.60 -1.41
C ARG A 34 -15.15 5.62 -1.44
N LEU A 35 -14.55 4.93 -2.40
CA LEU A 35 -13.12 4.92 -2.65
C LEU A 35 -12.79 5.86 -3.81
N ASP A 36 -11.99 6.89 -3.56
CA ASP A 36 -11.46 7.77 -4.58
C ASP A 36 -9.94 7.58 -4.66
N VAL A 37 -9.41 7.46 -5.86
CA VAL A 37 -7.97 7.33 -6.09
C VAL A 37 -7.48 8.53 -6.89
N VAL A 38 -6.52 9.25 -6.32
CA VAL A 38 -5.92 10.44 -6.93
C VAL A 38 -4.39 10.31 -6.95
N LYS A 39 -3.72 11.15 -7.72
CA LYS A 39 -2.25 11.24 -7.73
C LYS A 39 -1.79 12.64 -7.36
N ILE A 40 -0.52 12.75 -6.98
CA ILE A 40 0.16 14.03 -6.85
C ILE A 40 0.73 14.39 -8.22
N GLU A 41 0.12 15.38 -8.91
CA GLU A 41 0.52 15.78 -10.27
C GLU A 41 1.98 16.27 -10.33
N GLU A 42 2.42 17.01 -9.32
CA GLU A 42 3.78 17.52 -9.17
C GLU A 42 4.76 16.47 -8.57
N GLY A 43 4.29 15.26 -8.31
CA GLY A 43 5.11 14.18 -7.78
C GLY A 43 6.13 13.66 -8.80
N PRO A 44 7.18 12.97 -8.36
CA PRO A 44 8.11 12.31 -9.28
C PRO A 44 7.40 11.16 -10.03
N PRO A 45 7.92 10.71 -11.19
CA PRO A 45 7.35 9.58 -11.92
C PRO A 45 7.26 8.28 -11.09
N ALA A 46 8.18 8.11 -10.12
CA ALA A 46 8.18 7.03 -9.14
C ALA A 46 8.94 7.46 -7.89
N ILE A 47 8.60 6.90 -6.73
CA ILE A 47 9.33 7.13 -5.46
C ILE A 47 10.51 6.15 -5.40
N VAL A 48 11.68 6.56 -5.89
CA VAL A 48 12.87 5.71 -6.00
C VAL A 48 13.97 6.08 -5.00
N THR A 49 14.22 7.37 -4.82
CA THR A 49 15.30 7.87 -3.97
C THR A 49 14.80 8.30 -2.59
N TRP A 50 15.74 8.50 -1.63
CA TRP A 50 15.42 9.15 -0.36
C TRP A 50 14.92 10.59 -0.55
N ARG A 51 15.43 11.30 -1.57
CA ARG A 51 14.97 12.65 -1.88
C ARG A 51 13.51 12.65 -2.31
N ASP A 52 13.09 11.71 -3.18
CA ASP A 52 11.67 11.57 -3.57
C ASP A 52 10.82 11.25 -2.34
N TRP A 53 11.31 10.34 -1.50
CA TRP A 53 10.59 9.86 -0.31
C TRP A 53 10.37 10.95 0.74
N TYR A 54 11.38 11.79 1.02
CA TYR A 54 11.22 12.92 1.92
C TYR A 54 10.51 14.10 1.26
N GLY A 55 10.81 14.38 -0.01
CA GLY A 55 10.27 15.53 -0.73
C GLY A 55 8.77 15.46 -0.98
N ILE A 56 8.19 14.25 -1.05
CA ILE A 56 6.75 14.10 -1.28
C ILE A 56 5.90 14.31 -0.02
N ALA A 57 6.50 14.41 1.16
CA ALA A 57 5.75 14.57 2.41
C ALA A 57 4.90 15.85 2.42
N GLU A 58 5.46 16.98 2.02
CA GLU A 58 4.75 18.26 1.98
C GLU A 58 3.62 18.28 0.93
N PRO A 59 3.79 17.82 -0.32
CA PRO A 59 2.68 17.67 -1.27
C PRO A 59 1.55 16.78 -0.74
N LEU A 60 1.87 15.70 -0.02
CA LEU A 60 0.86 14.84 0.61
C LEU A 60 0.09 15.56 1.72
N CYS A 61 0.77 16.33 2.57
CA CYS A 61 0.12 17.16 3.60
C CYS A 61 -0.86 18.16 2.96
N ARG A 62 -0.42 18.92 1.95
CA ARG A 62 -1.28 19.86 1.21
C ARG A 62 -2.49 19.20 0.54
N MET A 63 -2.32 17.98 0.01
CA MET A 63 -3.44 17.24 -0.58
C MET A 63 -4.48 16.89 0.49
N VAL A 64 -4.04 16.39 1.65
CA VAL A 64 -4.93 16.02 2.77
C VAL A 64 -5.65 17.23 3.36
N GLU A 65 -4.99 18.39 3.44
CA GLU A 65 -5.61 19.63 3.90
C GLU A 65 -6.68 20.18 2.95
N ARG A 66 -6.53 19.93 1.63
CA ARG A 66 -7.50 20.39 0.61
C ARG A 66 -8.67 19.43 0.41
N GLU A 67 -8.41 18.14 0.52
CA GLU A 67 -9.33 17.07 0.14
C GLU A 67 -9.98 16.45 1.37
N ALA A 68 -11.22 16.83 1.68
CA ALA A 68 -11.95 16.23 2.81
C ALA A 68 -12.28 14.75 2.57
N ALA A 69 -11.85 13.90 3.50
CA ALA A 69 -12.19 12.48 3.53
C ALA A 69 -12.34 11.97 4.97
N ASP A 70 -12.95 10.81 5.16
CA ASP A 70 -13.10 10.18 6.48
C ASP A 70 -11.89 9.32 6.85
N ALA A 71 -11.09 8.92 5.84
CA ALA A 71 -9.78 8.29 6.02
C ALA A 71 -8.91 8.53 4.78
N TYR A 72 -7.59 8.46 4.96
CA TYR A 72 -6.59 8.65 3.92
C TYR A 72 -5.67 7.43 3.82
N ILE A 73 -5.26 7.07 2.60
CA ILE A 73 -4.28 6.03 2.31
C ILE A 73 -3.18 6.63 1.43
N LEU A 74 -1.93 6.60 1.90
CA LEU A 74 -0.78 7.10 1.14
C LEU A 74 -0.23 5.96 0.27
N ALA A 75 -0.74 5.81 -0.96
CA ALA A 75 -0.63 4.63 -1.81
C ALA A 75 0.79 4.37 -2.37
N CYS A 76 1.77 4.21 -1.48
CA CYS A 76 3.15 3.83 -1.79
C CYS A 76 3.71 2.87 -0.72
N VAL A 77 4.35 1.77 -1.15
CA VAL A 77 4.76 0.66 -0.28
C VAL A 77 6.13 0.91 0.37
N SER A 78 6.30 2.10 0.89
CA SER A 78 7.36 2.52 1.83
C SER A 78 6.85 3.63 2.74
N ASP A 79 5.55 3.89 2.72
CA ASP A 79 4.80 4.83 3.57
C ASP A 79 5.44 6.23 3.66
N PRO A 80 5.75 6.92 2.52
CA PRO A 80 6.38 8.24 2.56
C PRO A 80 5.44 9.26 3.18
N GLY A 81 5.99 10.12 4.04
CA GLY A 81 5.25 11.22 4.66
C GLY A 81 4.18 10.82 5.68
N LEU A 82 4.04 9.54 6.03
CA LEU A 82 2.96 9.05 6.90
C LEU A 82 2.91 9.79 8.25
N GLU A 83 4.05 9.98 8.88
CA GLU A 83 4.13 10.67 10.16
C GLU A 83 3.80 12.18 10.02
N ALA A 84 4.24 12.82 8.93
CA ALA A 84 3.94 14.22 8.65
C ALA A 84 2.44 14.43 8.38
N VAL A 85 1.83 13.61 7.52
CA VAL A 85 0.41 13.70 7.19
C VAL A 85 -0.48 13.50 8.43
N ARG A 86 -0.09 12.67 9.37
CA ARG A 86 -0.81 12.48 10.64
C ARG A 86 -0.82 13.71 11.54
N THR A 87 0.01 14.71 11.25
CA THR A 87 0.02 15.98 12.02
C THR A 87 -0.92 17.04 11.45
N VAL A 88 -1.43 16.86 10.23
CA VAL A 88 -2.30 17.84 9.56
C VAL A 88 -3.77 17.40 9.47
N THR A 89 -4.12 16.25 10.06
CA THR A 89 -5.50 15.76 10.10
C THR A 89 -5.74 14.87 11.31
N ASP A 90 -6.94 14.96 11.90
CA ASP A 90 -7.43 14.04 12.95
C ASP A 90 -8.06 12.77 12.37
N ARG A 91 -8.16 12.65 11.04
CA ARG A 91 -8.70 11.48 10.38
C ARG A 91 -7.66 10.37 10.32
N PRO A 92 -8.08 9.09 10.33
CA PRO A 92 -7.15 7.97 10.17
C PRO A 92 -6.33 8.06 8.88
N VAL A 93 -5.00 7.88 9.00
CA VAL A 93 -4.07 7.86 7.86
C VAL A 93 -3.33 6.54 7.85
N PHE A 94 -3.44 5.80 6.74
CA PHE A 94 -2.90 4.47 6.56
C PHE A 94 -1.71 4.45 5.59
N GLY A 95 -0.66 3.73 6.00
CA GLY A 95 0.46 3.38 5.15
C GLY A 95 0.29 1.95 4.62
N PRO A 96 0.26 1.73 3.29
CA PRO A 96 0.06 0.41 2.71
C PRO A 96 1.08 -0.64 3.15
N LEU A 97 2.35 -0.27 3.35
CA LEU A 97 3.34 -1.21 3.84
C LEU A 97 2.99 -1.72 5.25
N ARG A 98 2.65 -0.82 6.17
CA ARG A 98 2.26 -1.19 7.53
C ARG A 98 1.02 -2.08 7.54
N CYS A 99 0.01 -1.75 6.72
CA CYS A 99 -1.21 -2.55 6.61
C CYS A 99 -0.93 -3.94 6.00
N ALA A 100 -0.07 -4.01 4.97
CA ALA A 100 0.31 -5.28 4.36
C ALA A 100 1.09 -6.17 5.33
N VAL A 101 2.00 -5.60 6.10
CA VAL A 101 2.76 -6.34 7.13
C VAL A 101 1.82 -6.90 8.20
N ALA A 102 0.87 -6.10 8.71
CA ALA A 102 -0.13 -6.58 9.65
C ALA A 102 -0.96 -7.73 9.05
N ALA A 103 -1.44 -7.58 7.81
CA ALA A 103 -2.20 -8.63 7.12
C ALA A 103 -1.36 -9.90 6.86
N ALA A 104 -0.07 -9.77 6.55
CA ALA A 104 0.83 -10.89 6.38
C ALA A 104 1.05 -11.66 7.68
N MET A 105 1.29 -10.95 8.78
CA MET A 105 1.49 -11.55 10.12
C MET A 105 0.23 -12.23 10.67
N MET A 106 -0.96 -11.90 10.17
CA MET A 106 -2.20 -12.63 10.50
C MET A 106 -2.30 -13.98 9.74
N ARG A 107 -1.41 -14.24 8.77
CA ARG A 107 -1.44 -15.42 7.90
C ARG A 107 -0.25 -16.37 8.10
N GLY A 108 0.76 -15.93 8.85
CA GLY A 108 1.94 -16.73 9.14
C GLY A 108 2.94 -15.96 9.99
N GLU A 109 3.98 -16.64 10.43
CA GLU A 109 5.01 -16.10 11.31
C GLU A 109 6.07 -15.28 10.55
N ARG A 110 6.29 -15.61 9.28
CA ARG A 110 7.31 -14.97 8.44
C ARG A 110 6.75 -14.54 7.09
N PHE A 111 7.15 -13.37 6.64
CA PHE A 111 6.74 -12.83 5.34
C PHE A 111 7.95 -12.44 4.49
N GLY A 112 7.78 -12.47 3.18
CA GLY A 112 8.73 -11.93 2.21
C GLY A 112 8.21 -10.65 1.55
N ILE A 113 9.10 -9.82 1.00
CA ILE A 113 8.73 -8.63 0.24
C ILE A 113 9.36 -8.69 -1.15
N ILE A 114 8.53 -8.56 -2.21
CA ILE A 114 9.01 -8.31 -3.56
C ILE A 114 9.17 -6.79 -3.71
N ALA A 115 10.39 -6.27 -3.64
CA ALA A 115 10.64 -4.85 -3.75
C ALA A 115 10.67 -4.37 -5.21
N PHE A 116 10.31 -3.10 -5.44
CA PHE A 116 10.40 -2.49 -6.77
C PHE A 116 11.87 -2.50 -7.26
N THR A 117 12.75 -1.90 -6.49
CA THR A 117 14.19 -1.84 -6.78
C THR A 117 15.01 -2.06 -5.51
N ASP A 118 16.30 -2.31 -5.64
CA ASP A 118 17.23 -2.36 -4.50
C ASP A 118 17.15 -1.10 -3.63
N LYS A 119 16.96 0.06 -4.25
CA LYS A 119 16.83 1.34 -3.54
C LYS A 119 15.58 1.42 -2.65
N SER A 120 14.58 0.57 -2.86
CA SER A 120 13.37 0.51 -2.01
C SER A 120 13.63 -0.18 -0.67
N LYS A 121 14.53 -1.16 -0.64
CA LYS A 121 14.79 -2.02 0.53
C LYS A 121 15.11 -1.25 1.81
N PRO A 122 16.02 -0.24 1.83
CA PRO A 122 16.32 0.49 3.06
C PRO A 122 15.11 1.24 3.66
N ARG A 123 14.23 1.79 2.79
CA ARG A 123 13.03 2.50 3.25
C ARG A 123 12.00 1.53 3.84
N GLN A 124 11.77 0.39 3.18
CA GLN A 124 10.89 -0.65 3.69
C GLN A 124 11.43 -1.22 5.01
N ARG A 125 12.73 -1.53 5.08
CA ARG A 125 13.38 -2.01 6.31
C ARG A 125 13.23 -1.03 7.48
N ARG A 126 13.39 0.28 7.25
CA ARG A 126 13.15 1.32 8.27
C ARG A 126 11.72 1.24 8.85
N ALA A 127 10.71 1.02 7.99
CA ALA A 127 9.33 0.87 8.47
C ALA A 127 9.16 -0.40 9.31
N LEU A 128 9.77 -1.53 8.91
CA LEU A 128 9.74 -2.79 9.68
C LEU A 128 10.42 -2.64 11.04
N GLN A 129 11.55 -1.92 11.10
CA GLN A 129 12.24 -1.61 12.35
C GLN A 129 11.37 -0.76 13.28
N ALA A 130 10.73 0.28 12.74
CA ALA A 130 9.82 1.14 13.52
C ALA A 130 8.58 0.37 14.04
N MET A 131 8.18 -0.71 13.35
CA MET A 131 7.10 -1.62 13.79
C MET A 131 7.61 -2.71 14.75
N GLY A 132 8.90 -2.88 14.93
CA GLY A 132 9.50 -3.96 15.75
C GLY A 132 9.36 -5.36 15.15
N VAL A 133 9.15 -5.48 13.83
CA VAL A 133 8.85 -6.76 13.15
C VAL A 133 9.89 -7.18 12.12
N GLU A 134 11.05 -6.55 12.09
CA GLU A 134 12.14 -6.86 11.14
C GLU A 134 12.57 -8.33 11.22
N THR A 135 12.53 -8.94 12.40
CA THR A 135 12.88 -10.34 12.61
C THR A 135 11.91 -11.33 11.96
N ARG A 136 10.73 -10.89 11.58
CA ARG A 136 9.72 -11.68 10.84
C ARG A 136 9.93 -11.64 9.33
N LEU A 137 10.82 -10.79 8.82
CA LEU A 137 11.15 -10.73 7.41
C LEU A 137 12.00 -11.93 7.00
N ALA A 138 11.48 -12.79 6.12
CA ALA A 138 12.22 -13.90 5.53
C ALA A 138 13.27 -13.40 4.53
N GLY A 139 12.91 -12.39 3.75
CA GLY A 139 13.78 -11.76 2.77
C GLY A 139 13.12 -10.66 1.97
N THR A 140 13.90 -9.94 1.18
CA THR A 140 13.42 -8.94 0.23
C THR A 140 14.12 -9.11 -1.11
N ILE A 141 13.36 -9.44 -2.16
CA ILE A 141 13.85 -9.64 -3.51
C ILE A 141 13.44 -8.46 -4.39
N PRO A 142 14.38 -7.70 -4.96
CA PRO A 142 14.06 -6.61 -5.85
C PRO A 142 13.80 -7.12 -7.27
N LEU A 143 12.85 -6.51 -7.97
CA LEU A 143 12.63 -6.79 -9.38
C LEU A 143 13.61 -6.04 -10.28
N ASN A 144 13.98 -4.81 -9.88
CA ASN A 144 14.84 -3.91 -10.66
C ASN A 144 14.34 -3.70 -12.10
N LEU A 145 13.02 -3.52 -12.24
CA LEU A 145 12.34 -3.23 -13.49
C LEU A 145 11.95 -1.75 -13.55
N ASP A 146 11.77 -1.22 -14.75
CA ASP A 146 11.20 0.11 -14.93
C ASP A 146 9.70 0.10 -14.62
N MET A 147 9.14 1.27 -14.24
CA MET A 147 7.73 1.38 -13.86
C MET A 147 6.79 0.99 -15.00
N GLU A 148 7.13 1.30 -16.25
CA GLU A 148 6.36 0.94 -17.44
C GLU A 148 6.25 -0.58 -17.59
N VAL A 149 7.38 -1.30 -17.44
CA VAL A 149 7.40 -2.76 -17.45
C VAL A 149 6.64 -3.33 -16.27
N LEU A 150 6.77 -2.72 -15.09
CA LEU A 150 6.13 -3.21 -13.86
C LEU A 150 4.60 -3.12 -13.92
N THR A 151 4.06 -2.09 -14.58
CA THR A 151 2.60 -1.88 -14.72
C THR A 151 2.00 -2.61 -15.94
N ASP A 152 2.83 -3.21 -16.81
CA ASP A 152 2.34 -4.03 -17.92
C ASP A 152 1.70 -5.34 -17.38
N PRO A 153 0.54 -5.77 -17.92
CA PRO A 153 -0.17 -6.94 -17.43
C PRO A 153 0.57 -8.27 -17.54
N LEU A 154 1.57 -8.38 -18.40
CA LEU A 154 2.25 -9.63 -18.70
C LEU A 154 3.77 -9.59 -18.47
N ALA A 155 4.41 -8.47 -18.83
CA ALA A 155 5.86 -8.36 -18.87
C ALA A 155 6.58 -8.74 -17.55
N PRO A 156 6.13 -8.33 -16.34
CA PRO A 156 6.85 -8.64 -15.11
C PRO A 156 6.58 -10.05 -14.55
N ARG A 157 5.63 -10.82 -15.12
CA ARG A 157 5.11 -12.07 -14.51
C ARG A 157 6.19 -13.10 -14.24
N ALA A 158 7.08 -13.35 -15.21
CA ALA A 158 8.15 -14.34 -15.01
C ALA A 158 9.05 -13.97 -13.82
N ARG A 159 9.45 -12.70 -13.74
CA ARG A 159 10.31 -12.21 -12.65
C ARG A 159 9.58 -12.16 -11.29
N LEU A 160 8.28 -11.85 -11.29
CA LEU A 160 7.44 -11.91 -10.09
C LEU A 160 7.33 -13.34 -9.55
N ALA A 161 7.06 -14.31 -10.42
CA ALA A 161 6.97 -15.73 -10.03
C ALA A 161 8.29 -16.25 -9.47
N GLU A 162 9.42 -15.91 -10.10
CA GLU A 162 10.75 -16.27 -9.62
C GLU A 162 11.03 -15.69 -8.24
N ALA A 163 10.83 -14.38 -8.07
CA ALA A 163 11.07 -13.68 -6.80
C ALA A 163 10.17 -14.22 -5.67
N ALA A 164 8.91 -14.52 -5.97
CA ALA A 164 7.99 -15.08 -4.97
C ALA A 164 8.42 -16.47 -4.52
N LYS A 165 8.80 -17.39 -5.46
CA LYS A 165 9.31 -18.73 -5.14
C LYS A 165 10.61 -18.66 -4.34
N GLU A 166 11.51 -17.74 -4.67
CA GLU A 166 12.75 -17.52 -3.90
C GLU A 166 12.43 -17.12 -2.45
N LEU A 167 11.49 -16.20 -2.23
CA LEU A 167 11.04 -15.82 -0.89
C LEU A 167 10.44 -17.00 -0.11
N VAL A 168 9.63 -17.84 -0.77
CA VAL A 168 9.10 -19.06 -0.15
C VAL A 168 10.22 -20.00 0.25
N ALA A 169 11.23 -20.19 -0.61
CA ALA A 169 12.42 -21.01 -0.31
C ALA A 169 13.25 -20.43 0.87
N MET A 170 13.18 -19.10 1.11
CA MET A 170 13.77 -18.45 2.28
C MET A 170 12.90 -18.59 3.54
N GLY A 171 11.77 -19.26 3.46
CA GLY A 171 10.85 -19.51 4.56
C GLY A 171 9.75 -18.45 4.73
N ALA A 172 9.40 -17.71 3.67
CA ALA A 172 8.23 -16.85 3.72
C ALA A 172 6.94 -17.68 3.63
N GLU A 173 6.02 -17.46 4.54
CA GLU A 173 4.68 -18.08 4.60
C GLU A 173 3.62 -17.19 3.92
N SER A 174 4.00 -15.96 3.61
CA SER A 174 3.23 -15.02 2.80
C SER A 174 4.18 -14.06 2.08
N VAL A 175 3.73 -13.46 0.96
CA VAL A 175 4.54 -12.53 0.17
C VAL A 175 3.81 -11.20 0.04
N ILE A 176 4.51 -10.09 0.25
CA ILE A 176 3.99 -8.73 0.09
C ILE A 176 4.50 -8.16 -1.23
N LEU A 177 3.60 -7.60 -2.06
CA LEU A 177 3.97 -6.83 -3.24
C LEU A 177 4.51 -5.45 -2.81
N GLY A 178 5.80 -5.25 -2.91
CA GLY A 178 6.50 -4.08 -2.36
C GLY A 178 6.41 -2.80 -3.20
N CYS A 179 5.48 -2.72 -4.16
CA CYS A 179 5.18 -1.53 -4.95
C CYS A 179 3.71 -1.52 -5.37
N ALA A 180 3.04 -0.37 -5.27
CA ALA A 180 1.66 -0.22 -5.73
C ALA A 180 1.49 -0.46 -7.26
N GLY A 181 2.55 -0.24 -8.04
CA GLY A 181 2.58 -0.60 -9.47
C GLY A 181 2.45 -2.11 -9.75
N MET A 182 2.60 -2.98 -8.73
CA MET A 182 2.40 -4.43 -8.84
C MET A 182 0.95 -4.86 -8.57
N ALA A 183 0.03 -3.95 -8.28
CA ALA A 183 -1.30 -4.26 -7.75
C ALA A 183 -2.08 -5.27 -8.61
N GLY A 184 -1.99 -5.18 -9.94
CA GLY A 184 -2.65 -6.10 -10.88
C GLY A 184 -2.08 -7.53 -10.92
N HIS A 185 -0.95 -7.80 -10.25
CA HIS A 185 -0.26 -9.09 -10.35
C HIS A 185 -0.48 -10.01 -9.14
N ARG A 186 -1.31 -9.62 -8.17
CA ARG A 186 -1.52 -10.37 -6.93
C ARG A 186 -1.89 -11.83 -7.20
N ASN A 187 -2.99 -12.09 -7.90
CA ASN A 187 -3.52 -13.44 -8.12
C ASN A 187 -2.52 -14.32 -8.86
N PHE A 188 -1.93 -13.79 -9.95
CA PHE A 188 -0.90 -14.50 -10.69
C PHE A 188 0.29 -14.90 -9.81
N THR A 189 0.77 -13.99 -8.95
CA THR A 189 1.92 -14.25 -8.08
C THR A 189 1.56 -15.28 -7.00
N GLU A 190 0.34 -15.21 -6.43
CA GLU A 190 -0.19 -16.17 -5.47
C GLU A 190 -0.26 -17.60 -6.07
N ASP A 191 -0.84 -17.72 -7.27
CA ASP A 191 -0.91 -18.99 -7.99
C ASP A 191 0.49 -19.56 -8.30
N ALA A 192 1.45 -18.69 -8.60
CA ALA A 192 2.81 -19.10 -8.96
C ALA A 192 3.64 -19.59 -7.78
N CYS A 193 3.44 -19.07 -6.58
CA CYS A 193 4.24 -19.39 -5.40
C CYS A 193 3.54 -20.26 -4.36
N GLY A 194 2.21 -20.41 -4.43
CA GLY A 194 1.42 -21.30 -3.56
C GLY A 194 1.25 -20.83 -2.12
N VAL A 195 1.64 -19.59 -1.80
CA VAL A 195 1.41 -18.97 -0.49
C VAL A 195 0.62 -17.67 -0.66
N PRO A 196 -0.10 -17.18 0.37
CA PRO A 196 -0.86 -15.94 0.28
C PRO A 196 -0.01 -14.76 -0.18
N VAL A 197 -0.51 -14.00 -1.15
CA VAL A 197 0.11 -12.77 -1.63
C VAL A 197 -0.71 -11.57 -1.18
N ILE A 198 -0.09 -10.65 -0.47
CA ILE A 198 -0.71 -9.45 0.06
C ILE A 198 -0.48 -8.29 -0.90
N GLU A 199 -1.58 -7.72 -1.40
CA GLU A 199 -1.56 -6.45 -2.12
C GLU A 199 -1.75 -5.31 -1.11
N PRO A 200 -0.77 -4.39 -0.99
CA PRO A 200 -0.75 -3.43 0.11
C PRO A 200 -1.88 -2.40 0.11
N CYS A 201 -2.33 -1.95 -1.08
CA CYS A 201 -3.44 -1.00 -1.16
C CYS A 201 -4.76 -1.66 -0.76
N GLN A 202 -4.99 -2.93 -1.12
CA GLN A 202 -6.14 -3.71 -0.65
C GLN A 202 -6.11 -3.89 0.87
N ALA A 203 -4.95 -4.21 1.44
CA ALA A 203 -4.79 -4.32 2.89
C ALA A 203 -5.09 -2.99 3.60
N ALA A 204 -4.63 -1.87 3.05
CA ALA A 204 -4.89 -0.55 3.60
C ALA A 204 -6.37 -0.15 3.48
N VAL A 205 -7.02 -0.45 2.35
CA VAL A 205 -8.47 -0.20 2.16
C VAL A 205 -9.30 -0.99 3.17
N ALA A 206 -8.99 -2.26 3.41
CA ALA A 206 -9.70 -3.06 4.40
C ALA A 206 -9.60 -2.45 5.81
N GLN A 207 -8.41 -1.97 6.21
CA GLN A 207 -8.22 -1.28 7.50
C GLN A 207 -8.93 0.07 7.54
N ALA A 208 -8.91 0.84 6.47
CA ALA A 208 -9.58 2.13 6.39
C ALA A 208 -11.11 1.97 6.46
N ILE A 209 -11.68 0.98 5.76
CA ILE A 209 -13.11 0.64 5.84
C ILE A 209 -13.48 0.28 7.29
N LEU A 210 -12.69 -0.59 7.94
CA LEU A 210 -12.94 -0.96 9.33
C LEU A 210 -12.95 0.27 10.25
N ALA A 211 -11.98 1.17 10.12
CA ALA A 211 -11.90 2.37 10.94
C ALA A 211 -13.09 3.32 10.72
N VAL A 212 -13.48 3.56 9.47
CA VAL A 212 -14.61 4.45 9.13
C VAL A 212 -15.95 3.86 9.60
N VAL A 213 -16.17 2.55 9.38
CA VAL A 213 -17.42 1.88 9.78
C VAL A 213 -17.54 1.80 11.31
N SER A 214 -16.43 1.54 12.04
CA SER A 214 -16.43 1.55 13.51
C SER A 214 -16.79 2.93 14.07
N ALA A 215 -16.21 4.00 13.52
CA ALA A 215 -16.52 5.37 13.91
C ALA A 215 -17.98 5.78 13.62
N ARG A 216 -18.64 5.14 12.64
CA ARG A 216 -20.09 5.32 12.39
C ARG A 216 -20.92 4.81 13.57
N GLY A 217 -20.59 3.62 14.08
CA GLY A 217 -21.27 3.02 15.22
C GLY A 217 -21.20 3.90 16.48
N ASP A 218 -20.02 4.47 16.75
CA ASP A 218 -19.83 5.35 17.91
C ASP A 218 -20.65 6.66 17.79
N ARG A 219 -20.68 7.28 16.59
CA ARG A 219 -21.51 8.47 16.33
C ARG A 219 -23.01 8.19 16.51
N MET A 220 -23.49 7.03 16.10
CA MET A 220 -24.90 6.65 16.28
C MET A 220 -25.26 6.43 17.75
N ARG A 221 -24.37 5.88 18.55
CA ARG A 221 -24.57 5.70 20.00
C ARG A 221 -24.67 7.04 20.72
N ILE A 222 -23.71 7.96 20.48
CA ILE A 222 -23.69 9.30 21.09
C ILE A 222 -24.95 10.11 20.72
N ALA A 223 -25.48 9.96 19.50
CA ALA A 223 -26.69 10.66 19.07
C ALA A 223 -28.00 10.08 19.65
N ALA A 224 -27.95 8.89 20.26
CA ALA A 224 -29.08 8.22 20.86
C ALA A 224 -29.17 8.43 22.40
N GLU A 225 -28.13 8.98 23.01
CA GLU A 225 -28.07 9.41 24.41
C GLU A 225 -28.46 10.90 24.56
#